data_a4c7e605373c7f62780142f6ba5fc331
#
_entry.id   a4c7e605373c7f62780142f6ba5fc331
#
_cell.length_a   1.000
_cell.length_b   1.000
_cell.length_c   1.000
_cell.angle_alpha   90.00
_cell.angle_beta   90.00
_cell.angle_gamma   90.00
#
_symmetry.space_group_name_H-M   'P 1'
#
loop_
_entity.id
_entity.type
_entity.pdbx_description
1 polymer ?
#
loop_
_entity_poly.entity_id
_entity_poly.type
_entity_poly.pdbx_seq_one_letter_code
_entity_poly.pdbx_strand_id
1 'polypeptide(L)'
;MPDRLYFTESDEANALIASDPMALLVGFELDQRVTVMKAFLGPLALKERLGALDAATLASVDLEPVFFAKPVIHRYPRSMAKRVRELAVHVRDRYDGDAARIWSDASNAEELRANLAALPGFGEMKIASMAAVLFKHFGVEAARELVPPHPTLGDVDSPQALDDYQAQKSVHKAEWAKARSGS
;
A
#
# COMPACT_ATOMS: atom_id res chain seq x y z
N MET A 1 -5.89 -10.35 13.29
CA MET A 1 -6.21 -9.53 12.10
C MET A 1 -7.13 -8.39 12.52
N PRO A 2 -6.84 -7.14 12.18
CA PRO A 2 -7.74 -6.03 12.46
C PRO A 2 -9.02 -6.15 11.61
N ASP A 3 -10.13 -5.65 12.12
CA ASP A 3 -11.38 -5.62 11.38
C ASP A 3 -11.37 -4.52 10.30
N ARG A 4 -10.59 -3.47 10.54
CA ARG A 4 -10.42 -2.35 9.61
C ARG A 4 -9.08 -1.65 9.85
N LEU A 5 -8.61 -0.96 8.83
CA LEU A 5 -7.58 0.07 8.95
C LEU A 5 -8.27 1.43 8.81
N TYR A 6 -7.55 2.50 9.16
CA TYR A 6 -8.13 3.86 9.16
C TYR A 6 -7.41 4.76 8.15
N PHE A 7 -7.18 4.24 6.94
CA PHE A 7 -6.43 4.96 5.90
C PHE A 7 -7.33 5.77 4.97
N THR A 8 -8.64 5.61 5.08
CA THR A 8 -9.64 6.36 4.28
C THR A 8 -10.82 6.78 5.15
N GLU A 9 -11.74 7.56 4.56
CA GLU A 9 -13.02 7.89 5.18
C GLU A 9 -14.12 6.85 4.87
N SER A 10 -13.82 5.85 4.04
CA SER A 10 -14.76 4.79 3.65
C SER A 10 -14.59 3.57 4.57
N ASP A 11 -15.62 3.23 5.32
CA ASP A 11 -15.61 2.02 6.15
C ASP A 11 -15.40 0.76 5.31
N GLU A 12 -16.00 0.70 4.13
CA GLU A 12 -15.88 -0.43 3.21
C GLU A 12 -14.44 -0.58 2.70
N ALA A 13 -13.81 0.52 2.28
CA ALA A 13 -12.41 0.51 1.85
C ALA A 13 -11.48 0.12 3.00
N ASN A 14 -11.72 0.66 4.20
CA ASN A 14 -10.92 0.35 5.39
C ASN A 14 -11.03 -1.14 5.79
N ALA A 15 -12.21 -1.72 5.67
CA ALA A 15 -12.43 -3.14 5.93
C ALA A 15 -11.76 -4.01 4.84
N LEU A 16 -11.83 -3.60 3.60
CA LEU A 16 -11.24 -4.34 2.48
C LEU A 16 -9.71 -4.45 2.63
N ILE A 17 -9.01 -3.35 2.87
CA ILE A 17 -7.55 -3.38 3.02
C ILE A 17 -7.08 -4.10 4.28
N ALA A 18 -7.95 -4.24 5.28
CA ALA A 18 -7.65 -5.01 6.49
C ALA A 18 -7.83 -6.52 6.28
N SER A 19 -8.75 -6.94 5.42
CA SER A 19 -9.13 -8.34 5.23
C SER A 19 -8.52 -9.00 3.99
N ASP A 20 -8.11 -8.20 3.01
CA ASP A 20 -7.57 -8.70 1.73
C ASP A 20 -6.12 -8.25 1.55
N PRO A 21 -5.14 -9.18 1.68
CA PRO A 21 -3.73 -8.87 1.48
C PRO A 21 -3.40 -8.24 0.12
N MET A 22 -4.08 -8.66 -0.95
CA MET A 22 -3.86 -8.07 -2.27
C MET A 22 -4.34 -6.61 -2.31
N ALA A 23 -5.48 -6.32 -1.67
CA ALA A 23 -5.97 -4.95 -1.53
C ALA A 23 -4.98 -4.05 -0.77
N LEU A 24 -4.40 -4.57 0.31
CA LEU A 24 -3.38 -3.84 1.07
C LEU A 24 -2.17 -3.51 0.20
N LEU A 25 -1.65 -4.50 -0.54
CA LEU A 25 -0.53 -4.28 -1.46
C LEU A 25 -0.84 -3.26 -2.54
N VAL A 26 -2.01 -3.34 -3.16
CA VAL A 26 -2.44 -2.38 -4.18
C VAL A 26 -2.50 -0.96 -3.60
N GLY A 27 -3.04 -0.81 -2.40
CA GLY A 27 -3.07 0.48 -1.71
C GLY A 27 -1.67 1.07 -1.53
N PHE A 28 -0.72 0.27 -1.07
CA PHE A 28 0.69 0.71 -0.95
C PHE A 28 1.32 1.02 -2.30
N GLU A 29 1.02 0.25 -3.35
CA GLU A 29 1.53 0.54 -4.70
C GLU A 29 1.04 1.89 -5.21
N LEU A 30 -0.22 2.23 -4.94
CA LEU A 30 -0.83 3.49 -5.36
C LEU A 30 -0.42 4.69 -4.50
N ASP A 31 0.20 4.46 -3.34
CA ASP A 31 0.60 5.52 -2.41
C ASP A 31 1.86 6.25 -2.92
N GLN A 32 1.70 6.94 -4.04
CA GLN A 32 2.74 7.76 -4.68
C GLN A 32 2.14 9.06 -5.19
N ARG A 33 2.61 10.19 -4.68
CA ARG A 33 2.23 11.52 -5.16
C ARG A 33 0.71 11.80 -5.12
N VAL A 34 0.01 11.12 -4.25
CA VAL A 34 -1.40 11.33 -3.93
C VAL A 34 -1.56 11.26 -2.42
N THR A 35 -2.72 11.65 -1.92
CA THR A 35 -3.01 11.50 -0.49
C THR A 35 -3.14 10.01 -0.14
N VAL A 36 -2.92 9.68 1.13
CA VAL A 36 -3.12 8.33 1.66
C VAL A 36 -4.55 7.86 1.36
N MET A 37 -5.55 8.72 1.62
CA MET A 37 -6.95 8.39 1.35
C MET A 37 -7.19 8.04 -0.10
N LYS A 38 -6.66 8.82 -1.04
CA LYS A 38 -6.82 8.55 -2.47
C LYS A 38 -6.21 7.22 -2.87
N ALA A 39 -5.00 6.92 -2.37
CA ALA A 39 -4.30 5.68 -2.66
C ALA A 39 -5.09 4.46 -2.17
N PHE A 40 -5.53 4.49 -0.92
CA PHE A 40 -6.19 3.34 -0.28
C PHE A 40 -7.69 3.22 -0.57
N LEU A 41 -8.30 4.18 -1.28
CA LEU A 41 -9.60 4.01 -1.93
C LEU A 41 -9.48 3.24 -3.26
N GLY A 42 -8.30 3.21 -3.86
CA GLY A 42 -8.05 2.56 -5.14
C GLY A 42 -8.42 1.09 -5.19
N PRO A 43 -8.04 0.25 -4.20
CA PRO A 43 -8.41 -1.16 -4.18
C PRO A 43 -9.91 -1.41 -4.26
N LEU A 44 -10.71 -0.65 -3.51
CA LEU A 44 -12.17 -0.77 -3.56
C LEU A 44 -12.72 -0.40 -4.94
N ALA A 45 -12.23 0.69 -5.54
CA ALA A 45 -12.63 1.10 -6.88
C ALA A 45 -12.31 0.03 -7.93
N LEU A 46 -11.12 -0.57 -7.84
CA LEU A 46 -10.73 -1.68 -8.73
C LEU A 46 -11.64 -2.90 -8.56
N LYS A 47 -11.92 -3.28 -7.32
CA LYS A 47 -12.79 -4.41 -7.02
C LYS A 47 -14.20 -4.20 -7.57
N GLU A 48 -14.76 -3.02 -7.39
CA GLU A 48 -16.08 -2.67 -7.91
C GLU A 48 -16.14 -2.71 -9.43
N ARG A 49 -15.11 -2.21 -10.10
CA ARG A 49 -15.05 -2.14 -11.56
C ARG A 49 -14.75 -3.49 -12.23
N LEU A 50 -13.98 -4.36 -11.56
CA LEU A 50 -13.56 -5.65 -12.11
C LEU A 50 -14.39 -6.82 -11.58
N GLY A 51 -15.08 -6.66 -10.46
CA GLY A 51 -15.80 -7.74 -9.77
C GLY A 51 -14.89 -8.64 -8.93
N ALA A 52 -13.58 -8.49 -9.03
CA ALA A 52 -12.58 -9.26 -8.27
C ALA A 52 -11.30 -8.43 -8.13
N LEU A 53 -10.48 -8.79 -7.15
CA LEU A 53 -9.21 -8.09 -6.88
C LEU A 53 -8.03 -9.08 -6.70
N ASP A 54 -8.20 -10.33 -7.10
CA ASP A 54 -7.14 -11.33 -7.00
C ASP A 54 -6.00 -11.08 -8.01
N ALA A 55 -4.84 -11.64 -7.71
CA ALA A 55 -3.65 -11.43 -8.53
C ALA A 55 -3.82 -11.92 -9.97
N ALA A 56 -4.51 -13.03 -10.17
CA ALA A 56 -4.74 -13.60 -11.52
C ALA A 56 -5.57 -12.65 -12.39
N THR A 57 -6.64 -12.07 -11.83
CA THR A 57 -7.48 -11.09 -12.53
C THR A 57 -6.69 -9.83 -12.87
N LEU A 58 -5.99 -9.24 -11.88
CA LEU A 58 -5.21 -8.03 -12.08
C LEU A 58 -4.05 -8.21 -13.07
N ALA A 59 -3.49 -9.42 -13.13
CA ALA A 59 -2.39 -9.73 -14.05
C ALA A 59 -2.87 -9.92 -15.50
N SER A 60 -4.12 -10.33 -15.72
CA SER A 60 -4.64 -10.73 -17.04
C SER A 60 -5.51 -9.68 -17.72
N VAL A 61 -6.15 -8.79 -16.96
CA VAL A 61 -7.04 -7.76 -17.51
C VAL A 61 -6.21 -6.52 -17.94
N ASP A 62 -6.63 -5.86 -19.02
CA ASP A 62 -6.09 -4.54 -19.35
C ASP A 62 -6.62 -3.51 -18.36
N LEU A 63 -5.76 -3.09 -17.44
CA LEU A 63 -6.13 -2.16 -16.36
C LEU A 63 -6.17 -0.70 -16.80
N GLU A 64 -5.55 -0.33 -17.91
CA GLU A 64 -5.48 1.08 -18.32
C GLU A 64 -6.87 1.72 -18.46
N PRO A 65 -7.83 1.13 -19.20
CA PRO A 65 -9.18 1.70 -19.26
C PRO A 65 -9.88 1.76 -17.90
N VAL A 66 -9.61 0.80 -17.03
CA VAL A 66 -10.19 0.74 -15.67
C VAL A 66 -9.70 1.90 -14.82
N PHE A 67 -8.41 2.24 -14.91
CA PHE A 67 -7.82 3.37 -14.19
C PHE A 67 -8.28 4.72 -14.73
N PHE A 68 -8.47 4.83 -16.06
CA PHE A 68 -8.92 6.06 -16.71
C PHE A 68 -10.43 6.33 -16.57
N ALA A 69 -11.23 5.31 -16.31
CA ALA A 69 -12.67 5.50 -16.12
C ALA A 69 -12.93 6.47 -14.96
N LYS A 70 -13.86 7.40 -15.16
CA LYS A 70 -14.15 8.43 -14.15
C LYS A 70 -15.07 7.91 -13.05
N PRO A 71 -14.79 8.29 -11.80
CA PRO A 71 -13.65 9.10 -11.35
C PRO A 71 -12.35 8.31 -11.48
N VAL A 72 -11.29 8.94 -11.97
CA VAL A 72 -10.00 8.28 -12.18
C VAL A 72 -9.43 7.74 -10.86
N ILE A 73 -8.87 6.55 -10.91
CA ILE A 73 -8.36 5.88 -9.70
C ILE A 73 -7.12 6.60 -9.16
N HIS A 74 -6.29 7.15 -10.05
CA HIS A 74 -5.03 7.76 -9.64
C HIS A 74 -4.69 8.95 -10.54
N ARG A 75 -3.91 9.89 -10.00
CA ARG A 75 -3.41 11.06 -10.74
C ARG A 75 -2.58 10.67 -11.97
N TYR A 76 -1.88 9.52 -11.89
CA TYR A 76 -1.06 8.96 -12.97
C TYR A 76 -1.63 7.60 -13.39
N PRO A 77 -2.79 7.58 -14.07
CA PRO A 77 -3.53 6.34 -14.28
C PRO A 77 -2.78 5.31 -15.13
N ARG A 78 -2.08 5.74 -16.16
CA ARG A 78 -1.33 4.82 -17.05
C ARG A 78 -0.17 4.16 -16.30
N SER A 79 0.63 4.95 -15.59
CA SER A 79 1.77 4.45 -14.83
C SER A 79 1.34 3.49 -13.72
N MET A 80 0.27 3.84 -13.02
CA MET A 80 -0.22 3.02 -11.91
C MET A 80 -0.92 1.74 -12.38
N ALA A 81 -1.64 1.79 -13.49
CA ALA A 81 -2.19 0.58 -14.11
C ALA A 81 -1.08 -0.43 -14.42
N LYS A 82 0.01 0.05 -15.00
CA LYS A 82 1.20 -0.78 -15.27
C LYS A 82 1.80 -1.36 -14.00
N ARG A 83 1.98 -0.53 -12.96
CA ARG A 83 2.55 -0.94 -11.67
C ARG A 83 1.70 -1.99 -10.96
N VAL A 84 0.40 -1.80 -10.92
CA VAL A 84 -0.52 -2.76 -10.31
C VAL A 84 -0.49 -4.09 -11.05
N ARG A 85 -0.42 -4.06 -12.38
CA ARG A 85 -0.29 -5.28 -13.18
C ARG A 85 1.02 -6.00 -12.87
N GLU A 86 2.14 -5.29 -12.84
CA GLU A 86 3.46 -5.87 -12.51
C GLU A 86 3.46 -6.47 -11.10
N LEU A 87 2.84 -5.79 -10.14
CA LEU A 87 2.66 -6.30 -8.78
C LEU A 87 1.87 -7.61 -8.78
N ALA A 88 0.75 -7.63 -9.50
CA ALA A 88 -0.11 -8.82 -9.60
C ALA A 88 0.60 -10.00 -10.26
N VAL A 89 1.35 -9.75 -11.32
CA VAL A 89 2.18 -10.78 -11.99
C VAL A 89 3.19 -11.36 -11.00
N HIS A 90 3.86 -10.52 -10.23
CA HIS A 90 4.83 -10.95 -9.22
C HIS A 90 4.18 -11.85 -8.16
N VAL A 91 3.03 -11.44 -7.63
CA VAL A 91 2.29 -12.23 -6.62
C VAL A 91 1.81 -13.55 -7.20
N ARG A 92 1.25 -13.52 -8.40
CA ARG A 92 0.79 -14.73 -9.09
C ARG A 92 1.93 -15.73 -9.29
N ASP A 93 3.07 -15.26 -9.80
CA ASP A 93 4.16 -16.15 -10.22
C ASP A 93 5.05 -16.61 -9.05
N ARG A 94 5.24 -15.79 -8.03
CA ARG A 94 6.13 -16.09 -6.90
C ARG A 94 5.40 -16.66 -5.68
N TYR A 95 4.11 -16.40 -5.52
CA TYR A 95 3.34 -16.76 -4.33
C TYR A 95 2.03 -17.47 -4.66
N ASP A 96 1.89 -18.01 -5.86
CA ASP A 96 0.68 -18.71 -6.33
C ASP A 96 -0.60 -17.87 -6.14
N GLY A 97 -0.46 -16.55 -6.26
CA GLY A 97 -1.57 -15.60 -6.10
C GLY A 97 -1.92 -15.24 -4.66
N ASP A 98 -1.24 -15.82 -3.67
CA ASP A 98 -1.47 -15.53 -2.26
C ASP A 98 -0.51 -14.44 -1.75
N ALA A 99 -0.99 -13.20 -1.76
CA ALA A 99 -0.20 -12.03 -1.36
C ALA A 99 0.28 -12.10 0.11
N ALA A 100 -0.49 -12.74 1.00
CA ALA A 100 -0.11 -12.87 2.41
C ALA A 100 1.21 -13.64 2.59
N ARG A 101 1.54 -14.53 1.67
CA ARG A 101 2.77 -15.32 1.74
C ARG A 101 4.05 -14.48 1.66
N ILE A 102 3.96 -13.26 1.13
CA ILE A 102 5.10 -12.33 1.11
C ILE A 102 5.65 -12.13 2.53
N TRP A 103 4.77 -12.03 3.51
CA TRP A 103 5.18 -11.86 4.92
C TRP A 103 4.99 -13.10 5.78
N SER A 104 4.01 -13.96 5.51
CA SER A 104 3.78 -15.15 6.32
C SER A 104 4.87 -16.22 6.13
N ASP A 105 5.49 -16.29 4.95
CA ASP A 105 6.57 -17.24 4.67
C ASP A 105 7.94 -16.73 5.13
N ALA A 106 8.07 -15.44 5.46
CA ALA A 106 9.33 -14.85 5.90
C ALA A 106 9.66 -15.29 7.34
N SER A 107 10.83 -15.88 7.53
CA SER A 107 11.28 -16.39 8.84
C SER A 107 11.88 -15.30 9.73
N ASN A 108 12.33 -14.21 9.15
CA ASN A 108 13.03 -13.12 9.86
C ASN A 108 12.91 -11.80 9.10
N ALA A 109 13.43 -10.74 9.71
CA ALA A 109 13.36 -9.39 9.14
C ALA A 109 14.12 -9.26 7.80
N GLU A 110 15.25 -9.94 7.66
CA GLU A 110 16.05 -9.90 6.43
C GLU A 110 15.28 -10.49 5.25
N GLU A 111 14.66 -11.65 5.44
CA GLU A 111 13.83 -12.29 4.42
C GLU A 111 12.62 -11.42 4.07
N LEU A 112 11.93 -10.89 5.08
CA LEU A 112 10.78 -10.01 4.85
C LEU A 112 11.19 -8.78 4.06
N ARG A 113 12.30 -8.14 4.45
CA ARG A 113 12.83 -6.98 3.74
C ARG A 113 13.12 -7.31 2.27
N ALA A 114 13.76 -8.44 2.02
CA ALA A 114 14.07 -8.90 0.66
C ALA A 114 12.79 -9.16 -0.15
N ASN A 115 11.79 -9.80 0.47
CA ASN A 115 10.50 -10.06 -0.18
C ASN A 115 9.79 -8.75 -0.56
N LEU A 116 9.78 -7.77 0.34
CA LEU A 116 9.16 -6.46 0.07
C LEU A 116 9.96 -5.66 -0.97
N ALA A 117 11.29 -5.71 -0.92
CA ALA A 117 12.15 -5.02 -1.88
C ALA A 117 12.02 -5.57 -3.32
N ALA A 118 11.62 -6.82 -3.46
CA ALA A 118 11.38 -7.44 -4.77
C ALA A 118 10.07 -6.98 -5.42
N LEU A 119 9.17 -6.34 -4.68
CA LEU A 119 7.91 -5.83 -5.23
C LEU A 119 8.17 -4.61 -6.11
N PRO A 120 7.47 -4.51 -7.26
CA PRO A 120 7.65 -3.36 -8.16
C PRO A 120 7.36 -2.03 -7.43
N GLY A 121 8.29 -1.10 -7.56
CA GLY A 121 8.12 0.24 -6.99
C GLY A 121 8.24 0.38 -5.48
N PHE A 122 8.62 -0.67 -4.76
CA PHE A 122 8.82 -0.62 -3.30
C PHE A 122 10.25 -0.22 -2.97
N GLY A 123 10.45 1.05 -2.62
CA GLY A 123 11.72 1.57 -2.08
C GLY A 123 11.75 1.53 -0.56
N GLU A 124 12.85 2.00 0.03
CA GLU A 124 13.11 1.92 1.47
C GLU A 124 11.99 2.53 2.34
N MET A 125 11.45 3.68 1.95
CA MET A 125 10.39 4.35 2.73
C MET A 125 9.10 3.53 2.72
N LYS A 126 8.73 2.97 1.58
CA LYS A 126 7.53 2.16 1.44
C LYS A 126 7.67 0.83 2.19
N ILE A 127 8.84 0.22 2.14
CA ILE A 127 9.16 -1.00 2.90
C ILE A 127 9.02 -0.74 4.40
N ALA A 128 9.59 0.35 4.89
CA ALA A 128 9.52 0.71 6.31
C ALA A 128 8.08 0.97 6.76
N SER A 129 7.31 1.70 5.96
CA SER A 129 5.90 1.99 6.25
C SER A 129 5.06 0.71 6.25
N MET A 130 5.24 -0.15 5.26
CA MET A 130 4.52 -1.42 5.20
C MET A 130 4.91 -2.35 6.35
N ALA A 131 6.19 -2.44 6.68
CA ALA A 131 6.65 -3.23 7.82
C ALA A 131 6.00 -2.75 9.13
N ALA A 132 5.89 -1.44 9.33
CA ALA A 132 5.22 -0.89 10.50
C ALA A 132 3.72 -1.29 10.56
N VAL A 133 3.03 -1.24 9.43
CA VAL A 133 1.63 -1.69 9.34
C VAL A 133 1.53 -3.19 9.63
N LEU A 134 2.39 -3.99 9.02
CA LEU A 134 2.39 -5.44 9.23
C LEU A 134 2.66 -5.82 10.70
N PHE A 135 3.61 -5.15 11.34
CA PHE A 135 3.91 -5.41 12.74
C PHE A 135 2.80 -4.93 13.68
N LYS A 136 2.42 -3.65 13.56
CA LYS A 136 1.52 -2.99 14.53
C LYS A 136 0.06 -3.40 14.38
N HIS A 137 -0.40 -3.65 13.16
CA HIS A 137 -1.81 -3.99 12.90
C HIS A 137 -2.05 -5.48 12.64
N PHE A 138 -1.09 -6.18 12.06
CA PHE A 138 -1.24 -7.59 11.69
C PHE A 138 -0.44 -8.55 12.55
N GLY A 139 0.37 -8.05 13.48
CA GLY A 139 1.15 -8.89 14.39
C GLY A 139 2.24 -9.71 13.71
N VAL A 140 2.74 -9.27 12.56
CA VAL A 140 3.82 -9.96 11.83
C VAL A 140 5.14 -9.70 12.55
N GLU A 141 5.60 -10.67 13.31
CA GLU A 141 6.79 -10.54 14.16
C GLU A 141 8.08 -10.29 13.36
N ALA A 142 8.21 -10.89 12.17
CA ALA A 142 9.35 -10.66 11.29
C ALA A 142 9.53 -9.19 10.88
N ALA A 143 8.47 -8.38 10.96
CA ALA A 143 8.52 -6.97 10.62
C ALA A 143 9.05 -6.07 11.75
N ARG A 144 9.15 -6.57 12.98
CA ARG A 144 9.50 -5.77 14.17
C ARG A 144 10.76 -4.92 13.97
N GLU A 145 11.84 -5.53 13.50
CA GLU A 145 13.13 -4.85 13.34
C GLU A 145 13.16 -3.84 12.18
N LEU A 146 12.16 -3.91 11.29
CA LEU A 146 12.06 -3.01 10.14
C LEU A 146 11.24 -1.76 10.44
N VAL A 147 10.59 -1.70 11.60
CA VAL A 147 9.77 -0.55 12.00
C VAL A 147 10.69 0.64 12.28
N PRO A 148 10.53 1.78 11.57
CA PRO A 148 11.38 2.93 11.78
C PRO A 148 11.01 3.69 13.06
N PRO A 149 11.91 4.53 13.61
CA PRO A 149 11.62 5.31 14.82
C PRO A 149 10.68 6.49 14.59
N HIS A 150 10.49 6.92 13.35
CA HIS A 150 9.59 8.03 13.03
C HIS A 150 8.15 7.53 12.78
N PRO A 151 7.12 8.41 12.85
CA PRO A 151 5.74 8.02 12.56
C PRO A 151 5.54 7.51 11.13
N THR A 152 4.72 6.47 11.00
CA THR A 152 4.35 5.84 9.73
C THR A 152 2.85 5.55 9.71
N LEU A 153 2.36 4.97 8.60
CA LEU A 153 0.99 4.45 8.52
C LEU A 153 0.69 3.38 9.59
N GLY A 154 1.72 2.74 10.14
CA GLY A 154 1.56 1.81 11.25
C GLY A 154 1.02 2.47 12.53
N ASP A 155 1.16 3.78 12.66
CA ASP A 155 0.67 4.55 13.82
C ASP A 155 -0.76 5.11 13.61
N VAL A 156 -1.35 4.87 12.45
CA VAL A 156 -2.69 5.35 12.10
C VAL A 156 -3.73 4.32 12.53
N ASP A 157 -4.34 4.54 13.68
CA ASP A 157 -5.31 3.65 14.32
C ASP A 157 -6.69 4.28 14.51
N SER A 158 -6.90 5.48 13.98
CA SER A 158 -8.16 6.22 14.09
C SER A 158 -8.26 7.28 12.98
N PRO A 159 -9.47 7.82 12.70
CA PRO A 159 -9.61 8.94 11.76
C PRO A 159 -8.77 10.15 12.14
N GLN A 160 -8.67 10.46 13.44
CA GLN A 160 -7.86 11.57 13.93
C GLN A 160 -6.38 11.32 13.68
N ALA A 161 -5.91 10.09 13.91
CA ALA A 161 -4.51 9.71 13.66
C ALA A 161 -4.15 9.85 12.17
N LEU A 162 -5.08 9.58 11.27
CA LEU A 162 -4.88 9.78 9.83
C LEU A 162 -4.67 11.26 9.51
N ASP A 163 -5.52 12.14 10.05
CA ASP A 163 -5.40 13.58 9.85
C ASP A 163 -4.06 14.10 10.38
N ASP A 164 -3.67 13.67 11.57
CA ASP A 164 -2.40 14.04 12.20
C ASP A 164 -1.21 13.57 11.37
N TYR A 165 -1.25 12.34 10.88
CA TYR A 165 -0.20 11.77 10.01
C TYR A 165 -0.04 12.55 8.72
N GLN A 166 -1.14 12.88 8.06
CA GLN A 166 -1.11 13.64 6.80
C GLN A 166 -0.58 15.07 7.02
N ALA A 167 -0.96 15.72 8.12
CA ALA A 167 -0.43 17.03 8.49
C ALA A 167 1.07 17.00 8.72
N GLN A 168 1.58 16.02 9.46
CA GLN A 168 3.01 15.81 9.70
C GLN A 168 3.78 15.53 8.42
N LYS A 169 3.23 14.70 7.54
CA LYS A 169 3.83 14.37 6.23
C LYS A 169 3.98 15.61 5.36
N SER A 170 2.99 16.49 5.35
CA SER A 170 3.02 17.76 4.61
C SER A 170 4.09 18.72 5.15
N VAL A 171 4.21 18.86 6.47
CA VAL A 171 5.23 19.69 7.12
C VAL A 171 6.63 19.17 6.81
N HIS A 172 6.84 17.87 6.92
CA HIS A 172 8.13 17.24 6.65
C HIS A 172 8.57 17.44 5.19
N LYS A 173 7.65 17.33 4.24
CA LYS A 173 7.92 17.62 2.82
C LYS A 173 8.30 19.09 2.61
N ALA A 174 7.62 20.01 3.27
CA ALA A 174 7.89 21.45 3.18
C ALA A 174 9.28 21.78 3.73
N GLU A 175 9.66 21.19 4.85
CA GLU A 175 11.00 21.36 5.46
C GLU A 175 12.10 20.82 4.55
N TRP A 176 11.85 19.65 3.92
CA TRP A 176 12.79 19.06 2.95
C TRP A 176 12.97 19.93 1.71
N ALA A 177 11.88 20.51 1.20
CA ALA A 177 11.93 21.42 0.06
C ALA A 177 12.72 22.70 0.41
N LYS A 178 12.55 23.25 1.61
CA LYS A 178 13.32 24.40 2.11
C LYS A 178 14.81 24.07 2.25
N ALA A 179 15.15 22.92 2.80
CA ALA A 179 16.53 22.49 2.95
C ALA A 179 17.24 22.35 1.61
N ARG A 180 16.54 21.90 0.56
CA ARG A 180 17.08 21.79 -0.80
C ARG A 180 17.23 23.13 -1.50
N SER A 181 16.38 24.10 -1.22
CA SER A 181 16.43 25.43 -1.84
C SER A 181 17.41 26.39 -1.15
N GLY A 182 17.88 26.05 0.06
CA GLY A 182 18.86 26.86 0.83
C GLY A 182 20.32 26.45 0.62
N SER A 183 20.56 25.52 -0.26
CA SER A 183 21.90 25.09 -0.68
C SER A 183 22.11 25.42 -2.16
#